data_424b273f25674557f611dd73fb5aab63
#
_entry.id   424b273f25674557f611dd73fb5aab63
#
_cell.length_a   1.000
_cell.length_b   1.000
_cell.length_c   1.000
_cell.angle_alpha   90.00
_cell.angle_beta   90.00
_cell.angle_gamma   90.00
#
_symmetry.space_group_name_H-M   'P 1'
#
loop_
_entity.id
_entity.type
_entity.pdbx_description
1 polymer ?
#
loop_
_entity_poly.entity_id
_entity_poly.type
_entity_poly.pdbx_seq_one_letter_code
_entity_poly.pdbx_strand_id
1 'polypeptide(L)'
;MRGGWSVTAVAATMLCAGCATAPAGPSVMVLPGTGRPFDQFQADVNVCRDWAAKQVKGAFMDAPSFEVQRRYDNAYVQCMYAKGHQVPGRDLPARTPAPPAGSPPPPPPQTPPK
;
A
#
# COMPACT_ATOMS: atom_id res chain seq x y z
N MET A 1 -53.71 -24.23 36.83
CA MET A 1 -53.30 -23.43 35.69
C MET A 1 -51.79 -23.28 35.80
N ARG A 2 -51.07 -23.99 34.97
CA ARG A 2 -49.63 -24.03 35.01
C ARG A 2 -49.11 -23.49 33.66
N GLY A 3 -48.69 -22.24 33.69
CA GLY A 3 -48.03 -21.61 32.54
C GLY A 3 -46.62 -22.14 32.40
N GLY A 4 -46.39 -22.94 31.38
CA GLY A 4 -45.04 -23.34 31.01
C GLY A 4 -44.29 -22.20 30.36
N TRP A 5 -43.27 -21.73 31.02
CA TRP A 5 -42.30 -20.83 30.40
C TRP A 5 -41.33 -21.66 29.57
N SER A 6 -41.61 -21.70 28.28
CA SER A 6 -40.63 -22.22 27.33
C SER A 6 -39.49 -21.21 27.22
N VAL A 7 -38.40 -21.52 27.88
CA VAL A 7 -37.14 -20.79 27.70
C VAL A 7 -36.58 -21.20 26.33
N THR A 8 -36.93 -20.42 25.35
CA THR A 8 -36.29 -20.54 24.05
C THR A 8 -34.85 -19.98 24.15
N ALA A 9 -33.91 -20.90 24.33
CA ALA A 9 -32.51 -20.55 24.28
C ALA A 9 -32.20 -20.09 22.86
N VAL A 10 -32.14 -18.79 22.65
CA VAL A 10 -31.61 -18.20 21.44
C VAL A 10 -30.10 -18.38 21.51
N ALA A 11 -29.62 -19.43 20.90
CA ALA A 11 -28.21 -19.61 20.60
C ALA A 11 -27.80 -18.50 19.64
N ALA A 12 -27.24 -17.43 20.18
CA ALA A 12 -26.55 -16.40 19.39
C ALA A 12 -25.28 -17.04 18.82
N THR A 13 -25.41 -17.61 17.65
CA THR A 13 -24.25 -17.97 16.80
C THR A 13 -23.58 -16.65 16.40
N MET A 14 -22.56 -16.26 17.15
CA MET A 14 -21.59 -15.26 16.69
C MET A 14 -20.88 -15.85 15.46
N LEU A 15 -21.38 -15.50 14.29
CA LEU A 15 -20.61 -15.60 13.09
C LEU A 15 -19.42 -14.62 13.27
N CYS A 16 -18.28 -15.15 13.68
CA CYS A 16 -17.01 -14.50 13.41
C CYS A 16 -16.86 -14.47 11.88
N ALA A 17 -17.46 -13.46 11.26
CA ALA A 17 -17.10 -13.09 9.92
C ALA A 17 -15.60 -12.83 9.96
N GLY A 18 -14.82 -13.74 9.35
CA GLY A 18 -13.38 -13.57 9.20
C GLY A 18 -13.15 -12.18 8.61
N CYS A 19 -12.64 -11.28 9.45
CA CYS A 19 -12.26 -9.95 9.01
C CYS A 19 -11.13 -10.11 8.01
N ALA A 20 -11.44 -10.12 6.72
CA ALA A 20 -10.48 -9.76 5.70
C ALA A 20 -10.11 -8.31 5.99
N THR A 21 -9.05 -8.10 6.74
CA THR A 21 -8.63 -6.77 7.19
C THR A 21 -8.01 -6.04 6.01
N ALA A 22 -8.75 -5.06 5.53
CA ALA A 22 -8.18 -4.05 4.66
C ALA A 22 -6.94 -3.44 5.34
N PRO A 23 -5.88 -3.08 4.59
CA PRO A 23 -4.74 -2.38 5.17
C PRO A 23 -5.21 -1.16 5.96
N ALA A 24 -4.82 -1.07 7.24
CA ALA A 24 -5.16 0.07 8.09
C ALA A 24 -4.40 1.34 7.64
N GLY A 25 -3.36 1.19 6.82
CA GLY A 25 -2.55 2.26 6.29
C GLY A 25 -1.24 1.74 5.72
N PRO A 26 -0.36 2.64 5.23
CA PRO A 26 0.94 2.26 4.73
C PRO A 26 1.83 1.73 5.86
N SER A 27 2.56 0.65 5.60
CA SER A 27 3.59 0.11 6.49
C SER A 27 4.98 0.70 6.20
N VAL A 28 5.06 1.60 5.24
CA VAL A 28 6.29 2.28 4.80
C VAL A 28 6.32 3.72 5.29
N MET A 29 7.50 4.19 5.64
CA MET A 29 7.72 5.59 6.02
C MET A 29 7.99 6.44 4.76
N VAL A 30 7.38 7.61 4.72
CA VAL A 30 7.64 8.63 3.69
C VAL A 30 7.94 9.95 4.38
N LEU A 31 8.91 10.68 3.85
CA LEU A 31 9.31 12.00 4.35
C LEU A 31 8.87 13.10 3.39
N PRO A 32 8.58 14.30 3.91
CA PRO A 32 8.31 15.46 3.05
C PRO A 32 9.46 15.70 2.07
N GLY A 33 9.13 16.01 0.83
CA GLY A 33 10.12 16.44 -0.15
C GLY A 33 10.75 17.79 0.22
N THR A 34 11.93 18.05 -0.31
CA THR A 34 12.65 19.31 -0.07
C THR A 34 11.78 20.52 -0.42
N GLY A 35 11.66 21.46 0.51
CA GLY A 35 10.87 22.68 0.31
C GLY A 35 9.34 22.49 0.35
N ARG A 36 8.85 21.32 0.70
CA ARG A 36 7.41 21.06 0.86
C ARG A 36 6.94 21.40 2.27
N PRO A 37 5.92 22.26 2.44
CA PRO A 37 5.32 22.51 3.74
C PRO A 37 4.69 21.26 4.32
N PHE A 38 4.65 21.14 5.64
CA PHE A 38 4.11 19.96 6.31
C PHE A 38 2.59 19.75 6.08
N ASP A 39 1.84 20.83 6.00
CA ASP A 39 0.40 20.78 5.67
C ASP A 39 0.14 20.20 4.27
N GLN A 40 0.95 20.61 3.29
CA GLN A 40 0.92 20.03 1.95
C GLN A 40 1.27 18.53 1.97
N PHE A 41 2.29 18.15 2.75
CA PHE A 41 2.64 16.75 2.92
C PHE A 41 1.48 15.94 3.51
N GLN A 42 0.80 16.44 4.53
CA GLN A 42 -0.36 15.78 5.13
C GLN A 42 -1.52 15.63 4.15
N ALA A 43 -1.80 16.64 3.35
CA ALA A 43 -2.81 16.57 2.29
C ALA A 43 -2.46 15.48 1.26
N ASP A 44 -1.21 15.43 0.83
CA ASP A 44 -0.72 14.43 -0.11
C ASP A 44 -0.76 13.00 0.47
N VAL A 45 -0.45 12.83 1.76
CA VAL A 45 -0.60 11.54 2.46
C VAL A 45 -2.02 11.04 2.37
N ASN A 46 -3.02 11.88 2.65
CA ASN A 46 -4.43 11.49 2.60
C ASN A 46 -4.86 11.08 1.19
N VAL A 47 -4.53 11.88 0.19
CA VAL A 47 -4.82 11.58 -1.22
C VAL A 47 -4.18 10.26 -1.65
N CYS A 48 -2.91 10.03 -1.28
CA CYS A 48 -2.19 8.82 -1.67
C CYS A 48 -2.67 7.56 -0.92
N ARG A 49 -3.14 7.71 0.33
CA ARG A 49 -3.80 6.61 1.06
C ARG A 49 -5.09 6.18 0.37
N ASP A 50 -5.94 7.13 0.01
CA ASP A 50 -7.19 6.85 -0.70
C ASP A 50 -6.94 6.20 -2.06
N TRP A 51 -5.93 6.68 -2.77
CA TRP A 51 -5.55 6.11 -4.05
C TRP A 51 -5.05 4.67 -3.90
N ALA A 52 -4.15 4.42 -2.93
CA ALA A 52 -3.62 3.09 -2.65
C ALA A 52 -4.74 2.10 -2.25
N ALA A 53 -5.68 2.54 -1.41
CA ALA A 53 -6.83 1.73 -1.02
C ALA A 53 -7.68 1.31 -2.23
N LYS A 54 -7.87 2.20 -3.19
CA LYS A 54 -8.59 1.89 -4.44
C LYS A 54 -7.85 0.86 -5.29
N GLN A 55 -6.52 0.87 -5.30
CA GLN A 55 -5.71 -0.08 -6.08
C GLN A 55 -5.82 -1.52 -5.54
N VAL A 56 -6.10 -1.69 -4.26
CA VAL A 56 -6.24 -3.01 -3.64
C VAL A 56 -7.68 -3.42 -3.38
N LYS A 57 -8.63 -2.55 -3.71
CA LYS A 57 -10.06 -2.86 -3.55
C LYS A 57 -10.43 -4.08 -4.39
N GLY A 58 -10.98 -5.09 -3.73
CA GLY A 58 -11.31 -6.37 -4.36
C GLY A 58 -10.23 -7.44 -4.25
N ALA A 59 -8.98 -7.09 -3.98
CA ALA A 59 -7.92 -8.07 -3.80
C ALA A 59 -7.99 -8.82 -2.45
N PHE A 60 -8.78 -8.30 -1.49
CA PHE A 60 -8.89 -8.88 -0.15
C PHE A 60 -9.48 -10.29 -0.12
N MET A 61 -10.28 -10.62 -1.12
CA MET A 61 -10.97 -11.92 -1.18
C MET A 61 -10.09 -13.01 -1.79
N ASP A 62 -9.13 -12.63 -2.62
CA ASP A 62 -8.40 -13.54 -3.50
C ASP A 62 -6.89 -13.62 -3.19
N ALA A 63 -6.38 -12.75 -2.32
CA ALA A 63 -4.95 -12.69 -2.02
C ALA A 63 -4.66 -12.72 -0.52
N PRO A 64 -3.51 -13.32 -0.09
CA PRO A 64 -3.06 -13.26 1.28
C PRO A 64 -2.88 -11.81 1.76
N SER A 65 -3.12 -11.55 3.05
CA SER A 65 -3.07 -10.20 3.63
C SER A 65 -1.73 -9.48 3.42
N PHE A 66 -0.61 -10.20 3.46
CA PHE A 66 0.72 -9.62 3.21
C PHE A 66 0.89 -9.16 1.75
N GLU A 67 0.28 -9.86 0.80
CA GLU A 67 0.32 -9.47 -0.61
C GLU A 67 -0.53 -8.23 -0.85
N VAL A 68 -1.68 -8.15 -0.22
CA VAL A 68 -2.56 -6.98 -0.27
C VAL A 68 -1.85 -5.76 0.33
N GLN A 69 -1.19 -5.94 1.51
CA GLN A 69 -0.40 -4.88 2.13
C GLN A 69 0.74 -4.42 1.23
N ARG A 70 1.46 -5.35 0.63
CA ARG A 70 2.56 -5.03 -0.30
C ARG A 70 2.10 -4.23 -1.51
N ARG A 71 0.95 -4.59 -2.09
CA ARG A 71 0.35 -3.84 -3.21
C ARG A 71 -0.07 -2.44 -2.78
N TYR A 72 -0.67 -2.33 -1.60
CA TYR A 72 -1.04 -1.05 -1.02
C TYR A 72 0.18 -0.14 -0.83
N ASP A 73 1.23 -0.66 -0.19
CA ASP A 73 2.46 0.09 0.07
C ASP A 73 3.14 0.55 -1.23
N ASN A 74 3.20 -0.31 -2.22
CA ASN A 74 3.75 0.05 -3.53
C ASN A 74 2.96 1.18 -4.20
N ALA A 75 1.64 1.09 -4.18
CA ALA A 75 0.77 2.12 -4.72
C ALA A 75 0.94 3.44 -3.97
N TYR A 76 0.94 3.39 -2.63
CA TYR A 76 1.16 4.56 -1.79
C TYR A 76 2.50 5.25 -2.08
N VAL A 77 3.59 4.47 -2.12
CA VAL A 77 4.94 4.98 -2.43
C VAL A 77 5.00 5.63 -3.81
N GLN A 78 4.42 5.01 -4.82
CA GLN A 78 4.39 5.57 -6.17
C GLN A 78 3.66 6.91 -6.20
N CYS A 79 2.53 7.01 -5.51
CA CYS A 79 1.76 8.25 -5.41
C CYS A 79 2.57 9.34 -4.70
N MET A 80 3.16 9.05 -3.55
CA MET A 80 3.96 10.00 -2.78
C MET A 80 5.22 10.45 -3.55
N TYR A 81 5.87 9.53 -4.24
CA TYR A 81 7.02 9.86 -5.09
C TYR A 81 6.62 10.77 -6.26
N ALA A 82 5.50 10.50 -6.92
CA ALA A 82 4.98 11.36 -7.98
C ALA A 82 4.67 12.78 -7.51
N LYS A 83 4.37 12.95 -6.21
CA LYS A 83 4.16 14.25 -5.56
C LYS A 83 5.45 14.92 -5.08
N GLY A 84 6.60 14.27 -5.28
CA GLY A 84 7.91 14.81 -4.94
C GLY A 84 8.35 14.57 -3.49
N HIS A 85 7.75 13.59 -2.81
CA HIS A 85 8.16 13.17 -1.48
C HIS A 85 9.24 12.09 -1.53
N GLN A 86 9.96 11.91 -0.42
CA GLN A 86 11.11 10.99 -0.32
C GLN A 86 10.71 9.72 0.43
N VAL A 87 11.17 8.58 -0.07
CA VAL A 87 10.98 7.28 0.57
C VAL A 87 12.34 6.75 1.00
N PRO A 88 12.68 6.82 2.31
CA PRO A 88 13.95 6.32 2.82
C PRO A 88 14.11 4.81 2.54
N GLY A 89 15.31 4.40 2.16
CA GLY A 89 15.64 3.00 1.92
C GLY A 89 15.13 2.43 0.59
N ARG A 90 14.47 3.23 -0.21
CA ARG A 90 14.19 2.98 -1.61
C ARG A 90 14.82 4.09 -2.44
N ASP A 91 16.12 4.01 -2.64
CA ASP A 91 16.76 4.68 -3.75
C ASP A 91 16.23 4.01 -5.02
N LEU A 92 15.00 4.33 -5.36
CA LEU A 92 14.54 4.08 -6.72
C LEU A 92 15.49 4.90 -7.58
N PRO A 93 16.32 4.28 -8.44
CA PRO A 93 17.12 5.05 -9.35
C PRO A 93 16.18 6.05 -10.01
N ALA A 94 16.56 7.33 -9.95
CA ALA A 94 15.82 8.36 -10.64
C ALA A 94 15.43 7.76 -11.98
N ARG A 95 14.13 7.72 -12.26
CA ARG A 95 13.64 7.10 -13.49
C ARG A 95 14.32 7.86 -14.63
N THR A 96 15.48 7.36 -15.03
CA THR A 96 16.12 7.78 -16.26
C THR A 96 15.03 7.62 -17.32
N PRO A 97 14.66 8.65 -18.06
CA PRO A 97 13.70 8.50 -19.14
C PRO A 97 14.10 7.25 -19.91
N ALA A 98 13.17 6.33 -20.11
CA ALA A 98 13.46 5.11 -20.83
C ALA A 98 14.15 5.53 -22.14
N PRO A 99 15.33 4.99 -22.47
CA PRO A 99 15.99 5.32 -23.71
C PRO A 99 14.99 5.05 -24.84
N PRO A 100 14.95 5.90 -25.87
CA PRO A 100 14.03 5.72 -26.98
C PRO A 100 14.17 4.29 -27.51
N ALA A 101 13.03 3.66 -27.81
CA ALA A 101 12.99 2.30 -28.31
C ALA A 101 13.95 2.16 -29.49
N GLY A 102 15.03 1.39 -29.33
CA GLY A 102 16.08 1.23 -30.33
C GLY A 102 17.50 1.47 -29.84
N SER A 103 17.68 1.99 -28.62
CA SER A 103 19.05 2.12 -28.08
C SER A 103 19.54 0.76 -27.55
N PRO A 104 20.76 0.35 -27.90
CA PRO A 104 21.34 -0.88 -27.37
C PRO A 104 21.56 -0.77 -25.87
N PRO A 105 21.44 -1.87 -25.10
CA PRO A 105 21.67 -1.86 -23.67
C PRO A 105 23.09 -1.39 -23.34
N PRO A 106 23.29 -0.62 -22.25
CA PRO A 106 24.62 -0.20 -21.84
C PRO A 106 25.51 -1.42 -21.57
N PRO A 107 26.81 -1.36 -21.90
CA PRO A 107 27.72 -2.45 -21.63
C PRO A 107 27.84 -2.71 -20.12
N PRO A 108 28.08 -3.98 -19.71
CA PRO A 108 28.27 -4.30 -18.31
C PRO A 108 29.47 -3.57 -17.72
N PRO A 109 29.45 -3.25 -16.41
CA PRO A 109 30.58 -2.60 -15.75
C PRO A 109 31.86 -3.41 -15.96
N GLN A 110 32.88 -2.77 -16.51
CA GLN A 110 34.19 -3.41 -16.69
C GLN A 110 34.85 -3.47 -15.31
N THR A 111 35.17 -4.68 -14.85
CA THR A 111 36.03 -4.91 -13.70
C THR A 111 37.42 -4.33 -13.98
N PRO A 112 37.99 -3.50 -13.06
CA PRO A 112 39.34 -3.01 -13.24
C PRO A 112 40.34 -4.19 -13.25
N PRO A 113 41.35 -4.14 -14.12
CA PRO A 113 42.39 -5.18 -14.16
C PRO A 113 43.17 -5.18 -12.84
N LYS A 114 43.46 -6.41 -12.35
CA LYS A 114 44.32 -6.62 -11.18
C LYS A 114 45.74 -6.22 -11.46
#